data_ddd3759ebdef4cf0cd60d7b5d1ba4b7c
#
_entry.id   ddd3759ebdef4cf0cd60d7b5d1ba4b7c
#
_cell.length_a   1.000
_cell.length_b   1.000
_cell.length_c   1.000
_cell.angle_alpha   90.00
_cell.angle_beta   90.00
_cell.angle_gamma   90.00
#
_symmetry.space_group_name_H-M   'P 1'
#
loop_
_entity.id
_entity.type
_entity.pdbx_description
1 polymer ?
#
loop_
_entity_poly.entity_id
_entity_poly.type
_entity_poly.pdbx_seq_one_letter_code
_entity_poly.pdbx_strand_id
1 'polypeptide(L)'
;MKLKGFQKLTLTDKAQQTWFGALKIGKPKMTQVPLKQALNRVLTEDLFAQESLPRFDKSAMDGFAVKSADLAGASQPNPVILQLTQSDVVEFKQAKEVWTGNPIPKGTDTVVMLENTEKHGEYVD
;
A
#
# COMPACT_ATOMS: atom_id res chain seq x y z
N MET A 1 -0.93 -6.39 -63.15
CA MET A 1 0.18 -6.78 -62.24
C MET A 1 -0.38 -7.80 -61.24
N LYS A 2 -0.04 -9.13 -61.36
CA LYS A 2 -0.48 -10.12 -60.37
C LYS A 2 0.35 -9.89 -59.13
N LEU A 3 -0.27 -9.41 -58.06
CA LEU A 3 0.33 -9.35 -56.74
C LEU A 3 0.73 -10.79 -56.33
N LYS A 4 2.03 -11.05 -56.23
CA LYS A 4 2.55 -12.26 -55.57
C LYS A 4 2.31 -12.10 -54.05
N GLY A 5 1.08 -12.27 -53.64
CA GLY A 5 0.66 -12.20 -52.25
C GLY A 5 0.06 -13.53 -51.77
N PHE A 6 -0.30 -13.58 -50.53
CA PHE A 6 -0.96 -14.74 -49.92
C PHE A 6 -2.25 -15.05 -50.66
N GLN A 7 -2.42 -16.28 -51.14
CA GLN A 7 -3.62 -16.70 -51.87
C GLN A 7 -4.87 -16.79 -50.98
N LYS A 8 -4.67 -16.86 -49.66
CA LYS A 8 -5.73 -16.95 -48.66
C LYS A 8 -5.35 -16.21 -47.42
N LEU A 9 -6.23 -15.36 -46.91
CA LEU A 9 -6.11 -14.70 -45.62
C LEU A 9 -6.87 -15.52 -44.56
N THR A 10 -6.34 -15.59 -43.38
CA THR A 10 -6.94 -16.23 -42.22
C THR A 10 -7.23 -15.15 -41.20
N LEU A 11 -8.41 -15.17 -40.57
CA LEU A 11 -8.75 -14.29 -39.46
C LEU A 11 -7.73 -14.48 -38.33
N THR A 12 -7.37 -13.40 -37.66
CA THR A 12 -6.33 -13.37 -36.60
C THR A 12 -6.59 -14.43 -35.54
N ASP A 13 -7.81 -14.50 -35.02
CA ASP A 13 -8.18 -15.45 -33.97
C ASP A 13 -7.98 -16.90 -34.42
N LYS A 14 -8.39 -17.20 -35.67
CA LYS A 14 -8.23 -18.53 -36.24
C LYS A 14 -6.76 -18.88 -36.49
N ALA A 15 -5.96 -17.90 -36.92
CA ALA A 15 -4.53 -18.06 -37.11
C ALA A 15 -3.83 -18.37 -35.78
N GLN A 16 -4.18 -17.61 -34.74
CA GLN A 16 -3.65 -17.80 -33.39
C GLN A 16 -4.03 -19.16 -32.81
N GLN A 17 -5.30 -19.55 -32.88
CA GLN A 17 -5.77 -20.87 -32.44
C GLN A 17 -5.05 -22.01 -33.17
N THR A 18 -4.90 -21.88 -34.50
CA THR A 18 -4.23 -22.88 -35.31
C THR A 18 -2.77 -23.01 -34.92
N TRP A 19 -2.10 -21.86 -34.70
CA TRP A 19 -0.69 -21.83 -34.34
C TRP A 19 -0.47 -22.44 -32.94
N PHE A 20 -1.21 -21.98 -31.93
CA PHE A 20 -1.11 -22.52 -30.57
C PHE A 20 -1.48 -24.00 -30.51
N GLY A 21 -2.50 -24.44 -31.27
CA GLY A 21 -2.87 -25.85 -31.36
C GLY A 21 -1.81 -26.75 -32.00
N ALA A 22 -0.99 -26.19 -32.89
CA ALA A 22 0.13 -26.90 -33.51
C ALA A 22 1.38 -26.95 -32.63
N LEU A 23 1.49 -26.08 -31.60
CA LEU A 23 2.63 -26.06 -30.69
C LEU A 23 2.53 -27.24 -29.71
N LYS A 24 3.49 -28.13 -29.77
CA LYS A 24 3.67 -29.22 -28.78
C LYS A 24 4.47 -28.71 -27.58
N ILE A 25 3.89 -27.78 -26.83
CA ILE A 25 4.53 -27.24 -25.63
C ILE A 25 4.35 -28.25 -24.51
N GLY A 26 5.46 -28.87 -24.08
CA GLY A 26 5.48 -29.72 -22.90
C GLY A 26 5.34 -28.89 -21.61
N LYS A 27 4.91 -29.54 -20.53
CA LYS A 27 4.89 -28.88 -19.21
C LYS A 27 6.31 -28.49 -18.81
N PRO A 28 6.56 -27.25 -18.36
CA PRO A 28 7.89 -26.85 -17.88
C PRO A 28 8.30 -27.72 -16.68
N LYS A 29 9.60 -28.00 -16.57
CA LYS A 29 10.14 -28.70 -15.41
C LYS A 29 10.16 -27.74 -14.22
N MET A 30 9.60 -28.19 -13.10
CA MET A 30 9.68 -27.46 -11.83
C MET A 30 11.03 -27.74 -11.16
N THR A 31 11.61 -26.73 -10.56
CA THR A 31 12.85 -26.84 -9.79
C THR A 31 12.83 -25.84 -8.63
N GLN A 32 13.39 -26.22 -7.50
CA GLN A 32 13.63 -25.31 -6.40
C GLN A 32 14.95 -24.59 -6.62
N VAL A 33 14.94 -23.30 -6.45
CA VAL A 33 16.12 -22.44 -6.56
C VAL A 33 16.17 -21.44 -5.42
N PRO A 34 17.35 -21.05 -4.96
CA PRO A 34 17.50 -19.94 -4.02
C PRO A 34 16.90 -18.66 -4.62
N LEU A 35 16.34 -17.79 -3.76
CA LEU A 35 15.70 -16.53 -4.19
C LEU A 35 16.59 -15.70 -5.13
N LYS A 36 17.89 -15.65 -4.87
CA LYS A 36 18.87 -14.94 -5.72
C LYS A 36 18.91 -15.43 -7.17
N GLN A 37 18.47 -16.67 -7.43
CA GLN A 37 18.45 -17.31 -8.75
C GLN A 37 17.04 -17.35 -9.36
N ALA A 38 16.04 -16.78 -8.67
CA ALA A 38 14.65 -16.80 -9.09
C ALA A 38 14.30 -15.71 -10.13
N LEU A 39 15.18 -14.74 -10.33
CA LEU A 39 14.97 -13.69 -11.32
C LEU A 39 14.74 -14.30 -12.72
N ASN A 40 13.73 -13.79 -13.43
CA ASN A 40 13.27 -14.24 -14.74
C ASN A 40 12.75 -15.70 -14.80
N ARG A 41 12.37 -16.26 -13.66
CA ARG A 41 11.67 -17.55 -13.59
C ARG A 41 10.18 -17.35 -13.34
N VAL A 42 9.39 -18.34 -13.73
CA VAL A 42 7.95 -18.36 -13.52
C VAL A 42 7.64 -19.19 -12.28
N LEU A 43 6.80 -18.66 -11.39
CA LEU A 43 6.29 -19.39 -10.24
C LEU A 43 5.46 -20.59 -10.72
N THR A 44 5.62 -21.72 -10.04
CA THR A 44 4.90 -22.96 -10.34
C THR A 44 3.63 -23.15 -9.54
N GLU A 45 3.46 -22.33 -8.51
CA GLU A 45 2.30 -22.32 -7.61
C GLU A 45 1.99 -20.89 -7.14
N ASP A 46 0.76 -20.66 -6.75
CA ASP A 46 0.34 -19.38 -6.20
C ASP A 46 0.97 -19.17 -4.82
N LEU A 47 1.46 -17.95 -4.58
CA LEU A 47 1.98 -17.55 -3.28
C LEU A 47 0.93 -16.72 -2.54
N PHE A 48 0.62 -17.16 -1.33
CA PHE A 48 -0.32 -16.46 -0.46
C PHE A 48 0.43 -15.85 0.73
N ALA A 49 0.05 -14.63 1.10
CA ALA A 49 0.53 -14.03 2.33
C ALA A 49 0.03 -14.84 3.54
N GLN A 50 0.93 -15.21 4.44
CA GLN A 50 0.59 -15.97 5.65
C GLN A 50 -0.01 -15.09 6.75
N GLU A 51 0.14 -13.77 6.61
CA GLU A 51 -0.33 -12.78 7.57
C GLU A 51 -0.70 -11.48 6.85
N SER A 52 -1.51 -10.65 7.49
CA SER A 52 -1.87 -9.32 6.96
C SER A 52 -0.64 -8.40 6.96
N LEU A 53 -0.48 -7.64 5.87
CA LEU A 53 0.53 -6.58 5.75
C LEU A 53 -0.15 -5.27 5.38
N PRO A 54 0.05 -4.22 6.18
CA PRO A 54 0.79 -4.18 7.45
C PRO A 54 0.11 -4.98 8.57
N ARG A 55 0.89 -5.40 9.58
CA ARG A 55 0.40 -6.16 10.75
C ARG A 55 -0.40 -5.30 11.74
N PHE A 56 -0.29 -3.99 11.61
CA PHE A 56 -0.93 -3.00 12.48
C PHE A 56 -1.23 -1.72 11.67
N ASP A 57 -2.14 -0.91 12.18
CA ASP A 57 -2.38 0.42 11.64
C ASP A 57 -1.16 1.30 11.88
N LYS A 58 -0.64 1.90 10.81
CA LYS A 58 0.57 2.73 10.86
C LYS A 58 0.30 4.12 10.32
N SER A 59 1.00 5.11 10.87
CA SER A 59 0.93 6.46 10.36
C SER A 59 1.48 6.54 8.93
N ALA A 60 0.74 7.20 8.06
CA ALA A 60 1.16 7.50 6.70
C ALA A 60 2.00 8.79 6.60
N MET A 61 2.06 9.57 7.68
CA MET A 61 2.73 10.87 7.74
C MET A 61 3.29 11.15 9.12
N ASP A 62 4.20 12.10 9.22
CA ASP A 62 4.72 12.62 10.47
C ASP A 62 3.75 13.65 11.05
N GLY A 63 3.47 13.58 12.34
CA GLY A 63 2.48 14.46 12.95
C GLY A 63 2.02 14.00 14.32
N PHE A 64 0.80 14.40 14.66
CA PHE A 64 0.18 14.09 15.95
C PHE A 64 -1.09 13.26 15.75
N ALA A 65 -1.10 12.06 16.34
CA ALA A 65 -2.28 11.20 16.38
C ALA A 65 -3.25 11.69 17.45
N VAL A 66 -4.49 11.91 17.04
CA VAL A 66 -5.54 12.56 17.85
C VAL A 66 -6.89 11.89 17.62
N LYS A 67 -7.88 12.27 18.39
CA LYS A 67 -9.29 12.01 18.08
C LYS A 67 -9.84 13.14 17.23
N SER A 68 -10.38 12.84 16.05
CA SER A 68 -10.98 13.83 15.16
C SER A 68 -12.09 14.66 15.84
N ALA A 69 -12.82 14.03 16.76
CA ALA A 69 -13.86 14.72 17.53
C ALA A 69 -13.31 15.86 18.41
N ASP A 70 -12.07 15.76 18.86
CA ASP A 70 -11.43 16.81 19.68
C ASP A 70 -11.04 18.04 18.85
N LEU A 71 -10.98 17.91 17.53
CA LEU A 71 -10.65 18.99 16.60
C LEU A 71 -11.87 19.75 16.09
N ALA A 72 -13.06 19.47 16.63
CA ALA A 72 -14.28 20.13 16.15
C ALA A 72 -14.17 21.65 16.26
N GLY A 73 -14.27 22.34 15.12
CA GLY A 73 -14.15 23.81 15.05
C GLY A 73 -12.72 24.33 14.98
N ALA A 74 -11.70 23.45 14.94
CA ALA A 74 -10.32 23.86 14.75
C ALA A 74 -10.13 24.56 13.40
N SER A 75 -9.36 25.63 13.42
CA SER A 75 -8.95 26.37 12.22
C SER A 75 -7.68 27.15 12.53
N GLN A 76 -6.95 27.58 11.51
CA GLN A 76 -5.73 28.36 11.69
C GLN A 76 -5.91 29.60 12.60
N PRO A 77 -7.03 30.39 12.50
CA PRO A 77 -7.25 31.50 13.43
C PRO A 77 -7.82 31.07 14.79
N ASN A 78 -8.22 29.82 14.96
CA ASN A 78 -8.78 29.27 16.19
C ASN A 78 -8.30 27.85 16.41
N PRO A 79 -7.02 27.66 16.76
CA PRO A 79 -6.46 26.33 16.97
C PRO A 79 -7.05 25.67 18.22
N VAL A 80 -7.03 24.35 18.22
CA VAL A 80 -7.40 23.54 19.38
C VAL A 80 -6.14 23.06 20.07
N ILE A 81 -6.00 23.39 21.34
CA ILE A 81 -4.84 22.98 22.15
C ILE A 81 -5.08 21.59 22.71
N LEU A 82 -4.13 20.68 22.46
CA LEU A 82 -4.12 19.31 22.96
C LEU A 82 -2.89 19.05 23.82
N GLN A 83 -3.05 18.26 24.88
CA GLN A 83 -1.94 17.87 25.74
C GLN A 83 -1.17 16.70 25.12
N LEU A 84 0.15 16.82 25.07
CA LEU A 84 1.01 15.73 24.58
C LEU A 84 1.08 14.58 25.59
N THR A 85 0.99 13.35 25.10
CA THR A 85 1.14 12.14 25.90
C THR A 85 2.19 11.19 25.30
N GLN A 86 2.87 10.44 26.17
CA GLN A 86 3.76 9.35 25.76
C GLN A 86 3.05 7.98 25.83
N SER A 87 1.82 7.93 26.32
CA SER A 87 1.02 6.72 26.42
C SER A 87 0.70 6.13 25.04
N ASP A 88 0.54 4.80 24.96
CA ASP A 88 0.02 4.12 23.77
C ASP A 88 -1.51 4.20 23.64
N VAL A 89 -2.15 4.87 24.57
CA VAL A 89 -3.58 5.21 24.55
C VAL A 89 -3.71 6.73 24.64
N VAL A 90 -4.40 7.33 23.69
CA VAL A 90 -4.69 8.76 23.64
C VAL A 90 -6.11 9.00 24.11
N GLU A 91 -6.26 9.78 25.16
CA GLU A 91 -7.55 10.13 25.75
C GLU A 91 -8.11 11.43 25.18
N PHE A 92 -9.23 11.88 25.74
CA PHE A 92 -9.89 13.14 25.35
C PHE A 92 -8.92 14.33 25.50
N LYS A 93 -8.85 15.17 24.48
CA LYS A 93 -7.95 16.33 24.38
C LYS A 93 -6.47 16.03 24.56
N GLN A 94 -6.05 14.83 24.17
CA GLN A 94 -4.65 14.45 24.10
C GLN A 94 -4.20 14.24 22.67
N ALA A 95 -2.89 14.34 22.47
CA ALA A 95 -2.20 14.05 21.22
C ALA A 95 -0.93 13.26 21.49
N LYS A 96 -0.59 12.34 20.59
CA LYS A 96 0.70 11.63 20.61
C LYS A 96 1.45 11.87 19.31
N GLU A 97 2.71 12.27 19.44
CA GLU A 97 3.61 12.42 18.30
C GLU A 97 3.86 11.06 17.64
N VAL A 98 3.69 11.00 16.33
CA VAL A 98 3.88 9.79 15.51
C VAL A 98 4.67 10.12 14.26
N TRP A 99 5.45 9.15 13.82
CA TRP A 99 6.27 9.23 12.61
C TRP A 99 5.78 8.25 11.57
N THR A 100 6.01 8.56 10.32
CA THR A 100 5.66 7.69 9.19
C THR A 100 6.11 6.25 9.43
N GLY A 101 5.17 5.31 9.34
CA GLY A 101 5.43 3.89 9.58
C GLY A 101 5.28 3.43 11.02
N ASN A 102 5.16 4.33 12.00
CA ASN A 102 4.93 3.97 13.40
C ASN A 102 3.50 3.51 13.64
N PRO A 103 3.27 2.64 14.63
CA PRO A 103 1.92 2.24 15.03
C PRO A 103 1.08 3.45 15.43
N ILE A 104 -0.19 3.43 15.03
CA ILE A 104 -1.18 4.41 15.49
C ILE A 104 -1.57 4.07 16.94
N PRO A 105 -1.52 5.04 17.87
CA PRO A 105 -1.93 4.83 19.26
C PRO A 105 -3.42 4.52 19.35
N LYS A 106 -3.78 3.71 20.33
CA LYS A 106 -5.19 3.40 20.60
C LYS A 106 -5.97 4.66 20.98
N GLY A 107 -7.22 4.71 20.54
CA GLY A 107 -8.10 5.82 20.84
C GLY A 107 -7.96 7.01 19.89
N THR A 108 -7.14 6.91 18.85
CA THR A 108 -7.02 7.92 17.78
C THR A 108 -7.60 7.39 16.48
N ASP A 109 -8.05 8.30 15.63
CA ASP A 109 -8.63 8.03 14.31
C ASP A 109 -8.10 8.98 13.23
N THR A 110 -7.25 9.93 13.62
CA THR A 110 -6.74 10.99 12.75
C THR A 110 -5.29 11.30 13.09
N VAL A 111 -4.48 11.61 12.08
CA VAL A 111 -3.15 12.20 12.25
C VAL A 111 -3.16 13.59 11.62
N VAL A 112 -2.85 14.61 12.41
CA VAL A 112 -2.63 15.98 11.94
C VAL A 112 -1.15 16.10 11.59
N MET A 113 -0.85 16.56 10.36
CA MET A 113 0.53 16.70 9.88
C MET A 113 1.29 17.77 10.67
N LEU A 114 2.59 17.59 10.86
CA LEU A 114 3.46 18.56 11.54
C LEU A 114 3.35 19.97 10.98
N GLU A 115 3.16 20.10 9.67
CA GLU A 115 3.06 21.39 8.98
C GLU A 115 1.81 22.19 9.36
N ASN A 116 0.83 21.53 9.96
CA ASN A 116 -0.44 22.13 10.39
C ASN A 116 -0.53 22.26 11.92
N THR A 117 0.59 22.14 12.62
CA THR A 117 0.64 22.14 14.08
C THR A 117 1.79 22.99 14.59
N GLU A 118 1.65 23.50 15.81
CA GLU A 118 2.71 24.18 16.54
C GLU A 118 2.88 23.57 17.94
N LYS A 119 4.11 23.16 18.29
CA LYS A 119 4.40 22.49 19.56
C LYS A 119 4.92 23.49 20.61
N HIS A 120 4.26 23.54 21.74
CA HIS A 120 4.55 24.43 22.88
C HIS A 120 4.78 23.62 24.16
N GLY A 121 6.00 23.11 24.34
CA GLY A 121 6.35 22.28 25.50
C GLY A 121 5.53 20.97 25.55
N GLU A 122 4.60 20.86 26.50
CA GLU A 122 3.74 19.69 26.68
C GLU A 122 2.41 19.78 25.92
N TYR A 123 2.26 20.77 25.07
CA TYR A 123 1.02 21.01 24.31
C TYR A 123 1.34 21.14 22.82
N VAL A 124 0.32 20.92 22.02
CA VAL A 124 0.31 21.13 20.55
C VAL A 124 -1.02 21.75 20.14
N ASP A 125 -0.98 22.64 19.17
CA ASP A 125 -2.14 23.27 18.56
C ASP A 125 -2.08 23.30 17.03
#